data_9673262984145f4442f03bb65889cbf5
#
_entry.id   9673262984145f4442f03bb65889cbf5
#
_cell.length_a   1.000
_cell.length_b   1.000
_cell.length_c   1.000
_cell.angle_alpha   90.00
_cell.angle_beta   90.00
_cell.angle_gamma   90.00
#
_symmetry.space_group_name_H-M   'P 1'
#
loop_
_entity.id
_entity.type
_entity.pdbx_description
1 polymer ?
#
loop_
_entity_poly.entity_id
_entity_poly.type
_entity_poly.pdbx_seq_one_letter_code
_entity_poly.pdbx_strand_id
1 'polypeptide(L)'
;MDRTERFYRMQRLLEQRRCVPREAFIEDLGVSRATLKRDLAYLRDRMQVPIEWDRGRGGYFLDAESASGDQRSRSFQLPGLWFSAEEVHALLTMEQLLERLQPGLLAQQVRPLRERIRKILGTGDFAAEEVTRRIRVLQMGARTVEPAHFQAIASALLSRRRLRIRHHRRGTDEVMEREVSPQRLIHYRDNWYLDAWCHLRRALRTFAVDAIRDARIAGRAAREVPDAALDAALEGGYGIFAGPVAHTAVLRFSPVRARWVSRESWHPQQEGHFELDGAWILKLPYSDPRELVMDILKYGSEVEVLAPAALRRTVIAELDAAARQYRR
;
A
#
# COMPACT_ATOMS: atom_id res chain seq x y z
N MET A 1 3.68 -14.14 -29.21
CA MET A 1 4.30 -12.89 -28.69
C MET A 1 3.21 -11.93 -28.31
N ASP A 2 3.24 -11.44 -27.09
CA ASP A 2 2.30 -10.50 -26.54
C ASP A 2 2.53 -9.10 -27.17
N ARG A 3 1.57 -8.15 -27.02
CA ARG A 3 1.62 -6.82 -27.61
C ARG A 3 2.73 -5.96 -27.00
N THR A 4 2.95 -6.07 -25.70
CA THR A 4 3.99 -5.33 -24.95
C THR A 4 5.39 -5.76 -25.41
N GLU A 5 5.61 -7.06 -25.59
CA GLU A 5 6.87 -7.60 -26.10
C GLU A 5 7.15 -7.13 -27.52
N ARG A 6 6.11 -7.04 -28.39
CA ARG A 6 6.27 -6.50 -29.73
C ARG A 6 6.69 -5.02 -29.73
N PHE A 7 6.07 -4.21 -28.89
CA PHE A 7 6.43 -2.78 -28.76
C PHE A 7 7.85 -2.59 -28.28
N TYR A 8 8.30 -3.39 -27.32
CA TYR A 8 9.69 -3.37 -26.87
C TYR A 8 10.67 -3.71 -28.00
N ARG A 9 10.39 -4.73 -28.79
CA ARG A 9 11.24 -5.12 -29.92
C ARG A 9 11.23 -4.05 -31.03
N MET A 10 10.06 -3.47 -31.33
CA MET A 10 9.94 -2.37 -32.29
C MET A 10 10.80 -1.18 -31.89
N GLN A 11 10.74 -0.77 -30.63
CA GLN A 11 11.55 0.31 -30.11
C GLN A 11 13.04 -0.01 -30.22
N ARG A 12 13.44 -1.18 -29.75
CA ARG A 12 14.84 -1.60 -29.82
C ARG A 12 15.40 -1.58 -31.25
N LEU A 13 14.62 -2.00 -32.25
CA LEU A 13 15.00 -1.90 -33.65
C LEU A 13 15.18 -0.44 -34.10
N LEU A 14 14.25 0.45 -33.71
CA LEU A 14 14.30 1.87 -34.06
C LEU A 14 15.45 2.61 -33.36
N GLU A 15 15.86 2.19 -32.16
CA GLU A 15 17.00 2.75 -31.44
C GLU A 15 18.33 2.26 -31.97
N GLN A 16 18.40 0.99 -32.37
CA GLN A 16 19.63 0.38 -32.90
C GLN A 16 19.93 0.79 -34.35
N ARG A 17 18.90 1.11 -35.13
CA ARG A 17 19.02 1.44 -36.55
C ARG A 17 18.45 2.81 -36.84
N ARG A 18 19.20 3.64 -37.58
CA ARG A 18 18.73 4.97 -37.99
C ARG A 18 17.45 4.95 -38.84
N CYS A 19 17.16 3.83 -39.52
CA CYS A 19 16.00 3.60 -40.33
C CYS A 19 15.74 2.09 -40.43
N VAL A 20 14.52 1.63 -40.15
CA VAL A 20 14.14 0.21 -40.12
C VAL A 20 13.14 -0.08 -41.24
N PRO A 21 13.50 -0.89 -42.25
CA PRO A 21 12.57 -1.34 -43.27
C PRO A 21 11.38 -2.08 -42.70
N ARG A 22 10.23 -1.99 -43.36
CA ARG A 22 9.00 -2.70 -42.93
C ARG A 22 9.21 -4.19 -42.78
N GLU A 23 9.95 -4.76 -43.71
CA GLU A 23 10.25 -6.19 -43.79
C GLU A 23 11.05 -6.66 -42.57
N ALA A 24 11.99 -5.85 -42.08
CA ALA A 24 12.77 -6.13 -40.87
C ALA A 24 11.90 -6.21 -39.60
N PHE A 25 10.88 -5.35 -39.50
CA PHE A 25 9.89 -5.49 -38.39
C PHE A 25 9.07 -6.78 -38.50
N ILE A 26 8.61 -7.11 -39.70
CA ILE A 26 7.80 -8.32 -39.94
C ILE A 26 8.59 -9.55 -39.59
N GLU A 27 9.86 -9.62 -39.99
CA GLU A 27 10.75 -10.74 -39.73
C GLU A 27 11.08 -10.88 -38.23
N ASP A 28 11.50 -9.79 -37.58
CA ASP A 28 11.89 -9.83 -36.15
C ASP A 28 10.70 -10.11 -35.23
N LEU A 29 9.53 -9.54 -35.53
CA LEU A 29 8.34 -9.68 -34.71
C LEU A 29 7.49 -10.90 -35.04
N GLY A 30 7.69 -11.55 -36.18
CA GLY A 30 6.88 -12.67 -36.64
C GLY A 30 5.40 -12.32 -36.84
N VAL A 31 5.08 -11.09 -37.31
CA VAL A 31 3.70 -10.61 -37.42
C VAL A 31 3.31 -10.29 -38.87
N SER A 32 2.00 -10.23 -39.13
CA SER A 32 1.48 -9.79 -40.43
C SER A 32 1.66 -8.27 -40.66
N ARG A 33 1.65 -7.85 -41.92
CA ARG A 33 1.64 -6.42 -42.29
C ARG A 33 0.51 -5.63 -41.66
N ALA A 34 -0.67 -6.25 -41.50
CA ALA A 34 -1.84 -5.62 -40.90
C ALA A 34 -1.64 -5.43 -39.38
N THR A 35 -1.00 -6.38 -38.72
CA THR A 35 -0.66 -6.26 -37.27
C THR A 35 0.38 -5.17 -37.07
N LEU A 36 1.47 -5.17 -37.86
CA LEU A 36 2.50 -4.14 -37.80
C LEU A 36 1.91 -2.74 -38.02
N LYS A 37 1.03 -2.56 -39.02
CA LYS A 37 0.37 -1.29 -39.29
C LYS A 37 -0.45 -0.79 -38.09
N ARG A 38 -1.21 -1.70 -37.44
CA ARG A 38 -2.00 -1.37 -36.24
C ARG A 38 -1.13 -1.04 -35.06
N ASP A 39 -0.03 -1.77 -34.85
CA ASP A 39 0.91 -1.54 -33.77
C ASP A 39 1.66 -0.21 -33.96
N LEU A 40 2.11 0.12 -35.17
CA LEU A 40 2.72 1.42 -35.49
C LEU A 40 1.73 2.60 -35.34
N ALA A 41 0.47 2.42 -35.79
CA ALA A 41 -0.57 3.42 -35.58
C ALA A 41 -0.80 3.65 -34.07
N TYR A 42 -0.89 2.60 -33.30
CA TYR A 42 -1.05 2.71 -31.83
C TYR A 42 0.12 3.43 -31.16
N LEU A 43 1.36 3.10 -31.55
CA LEU A 43 2.55 3.79 -31.03
C LEU A 43 2.55 5.29 -31.39
N ARG A 44 2.12 5.66 -32.59
CA ARG A 44 2.03 7.07 -33.03
C ARG A 44 0.87 7.81 -32.39
N ASP A 45 -0.35 7.23 -32.50
CA ASP A 45 -1.59 7.96 -32.23
C ASP A 45 -1.94 7.95 -30.73
N ARG A 46 -1.61 6.87 -30.03
CA ARG A 46 -1.93 6.71 -28.60
C ARG A 46 -0.75 6.96 -27.69
N MET A 47 0.45 6.59 -28.12
CA MET A 47 1.66 6.69 -27.32
C MET A 47 2.56 7.86 -27.73
N GLN A 48 2.16 8.64 -28.75
CA GLN A 48 2.86 9.83 -29.22
C GLN A 48 4.33 9.57 -29.54
N VAL A 49 4.68 8.35 -29.96
CA VAL A 49 6.05 8.02 -30.37
C VAL A 49 6.30 8.64 -31.74
N PRO A 50 7.32 9.48 -31.92
CA PRO A 50 7.59 10.17 -33.18
C PRO A 50 8.20 9.20 -34.20
N ILE A 51 7.41 8.27 -34.69
CA ILE A 51 7.81 7.31 -35.73
C ILE A 51 7.34 7.82 -37.07
N GLU A 52 8.27 8.13 -37.95
CA GLU A 52 8.00 8.59 -39.32
C GLU A 52 8.45 7.59 -40.37
N TRP A 53 7.94 7.75 -41.58
CA TRP A 53 8.34 6.97 -42.73
C TRP A 53 9.26 7.79 -43.65
N ASP A 54 10.50 7.38 -43.80
CA ASP A 54 11.43 7.94 -44.75
C ASP A 54 11.27 7.28 -46.14
N ARG A 55 10.78 8.03 -47.10
CA ARG A 55 10.58 7.55 -48.48
C ARG A 55 11.90 7.29 -49.18
N GLY A 56 12.94 8.05 -48.87
CA GLY A 56 14.27 7.92 -49.52
C GLY A 56 15.00 6.67 -49.05
N ARG A 57 14.85 6.32 -47.76
CA ARG A 57 15.50 5.15 -47.16
C ARG A 57 14.59 3.93 -47.13
N GLY A 58 13.28 4.09 -47.43
CA GLY A 58 12.34 2.99 -47.49
C GLY A 58 12.02 2.33 -46.13
N GLY A 59 12.05 3.10 -45.04
CA GLY A 59 11.86 2.55 -43.69
C GLY A 59 11.30 3.55 -42.69
N TYR A 60 10.98 3.01 -41.49
CA TYR A 60 10.56 3.82 -40.35
C TYR A 60 11.77 4.28 -39.54
N PHE A 61 11.69 5.49 -39.01
CA PHE A 61 12.69 6.05 -38.11
C PHE A 61 12.05 6.86 -36.99
N LEU A 62 12.80 7.07 -35.90
CA LEU A 62 12.40 8.00 -34.85
C LEU A 62 12.82 9.42 -35.25
N ASP A 63 11.84 10.29 -35.49
CA ASP A 63 12.08 11.68 -35.72
C ASP A 63 12.38 12.41 -34.41
N ALA A 64 13.64 12.51 -34.07
CA ALA A 64 14.11 13.22 -32.87
C ALA A 64 13.98 14.77 -33.00
N GLU A 65 13.73 15.29 -34.20
CA GLU A 65 13.63 16.75 -34.46
C GLU A 65 12.18 17.24 -34.36
N SER A 66 11.17 16.44 -34.75
CA SER A 66 9.76 16.79 -34.56
C SER A 66 9.29 16.68 -33.12
N ALA A 67 10.00 16.00 -32.26
CA ALA A 67 9.77 16.06 -30.81
C ALA A 67 10.34 17.39 -30.25
N SER A 68 9.78 18.50 -30.75
CA SER A 68 9.98 19.90 -30.31
C SER A 68 11.17 20.22 -29.37
N GLY A 69 12.18 20.78 -29.95
CA GLY A 69 12.94 21.96 -29.44
C GLY A 69 13.82 21.81 -28.20
N ASP A 70 13.94 20.68 -27.54
CA ASP A 70 14.85 20.55 -26.41
C ASP A 70 15.59 19.20 -26.43
N GLN A 71 16.90 19.25 -26.52
CA GLN A 71 17.82 18.11 -26.48
C GLN A 71 17.68 17.25 -25.21
N ARG A 72 16.84 17.67 -24.25
CA ARG A 72 16.49 16.95 -23.03
C ARG A 72 15.43 15.87 -23.21
N SER A 73 14.74 15.82 -24.35
CA SER A 73 13.62 14.90 -24.62
C SER A 73 14.02 13.41 -24.75
N ARG A 74 15.29 13.09 -24.94
CA ARG A 74 15.78 11.70 -24.96
C ARG A 74 15.71 10.98 -23.62
N SER A 75 15.50 11.70 -22.53
CA SER A 75 15.42 11.14 -21.17
C SER A 75 14.00 10.75 -20.72
N PHE A 76 12.98 10.86 -21.57
CA PHE A 76 11.58 10.60 -21.22
C PHE A 76 11.11 9.17 -21.47
N GLN A 77 11.89 8.39 -22.17
CA GLN A 77 11.57 7.00 -22.41
C GLN A 77 12.09 6.15 -21.25
N LEU A 78 11.19 5.59 -20.47
CA LEU A 78 11.54 4.44 -19.67
C LEU A 78 11.80 3.31 -20.66
N PRO A 79 13.02 2.78 -20.79
CA PRO A 79 13.28 1.70 -21.71
C PRO A 79 12.32 0.54 -21.48
N GLY A 80 11.44 0.26 -22.44
CA GLY A 80 10.52 -0.86 -22.40
C GLY A 80 9.20 -0.67 -21.65
N LEU A 81 8.86 0.52 -21.15
CA LEU A 81 7.57 0.77 -20.48
C LEU A 81 6.84 1.93 -21.15
N TRP A 82 5.76 1.61 -21.85
CA TRP A 82 4.85 2.57 -22.46
C TRP A 82 3.56 2.60 -21.66
N PHE A 83 3.20 3.76 -21.14
CA PHE A 83 1.97 3.95 -20.40
C PHE A 83 0.98 4.75 -21.23
N SER A 84 -0.28 4.31 -21.28
CA SER A 84 -1.38 5.15 -21.72
C SER A 84 -1.61 6.30 -20.72
N ALA A 85 -2.32 7.35 -21.13
CA ALA A 85 -2.66 8.45 -20.22
C ALA A 85 -3.40 7.94 -18.98
N GLU A 86 -4.28 6.95 -19.12
CA GLU A 86 -5.04 6.33 -18.03
C GLU A 86 -4.14 5.55 -17.06
N GLU A 87 -3.15 4.80 -17.57
CA GLU A 87 -2.18 4.08 -16.75
C GLU A 87 -1.27 5.04 -15.99
N VAL A 88 -0.87 6.14 -16.62
CA VAL A 88 -0.09 7.20 -15.98
C VAL A 88 -0.91 7.87 -14.87
N HIS A 89 -2.21 8.13 -15.08
CA HIS A 89 -3.12 8.60 -14.04
C HIS A 89 -3.23 7.63 -12.88
N ALA A 90 -3.38 6.33 -13.16
CA ALA A 90 -3.43 5.30 -12.15
C ALA A 90 -2.14 5.28 -11.31
N LEU A 91 -0.96 5.35 -11.97
CA LEU A 91 0.34 5.39 -11.29
C LEU A 91 0.51 6.62 -10.39
N LEU A 92 0.08 7.81 -10.83
CA LEU A 92 0.13 9.02 -10.01
C LEU A 92 -0.83 8.95 -8.83
N THR A 93 -2.01 8.38 -9.03
CA THR A 93 -2.98 8.17 -7.94
C THR A 93 -2.40 7.19 -6.92
N MET A 94 -1.81 6.08 -7.37
CA MET A 94 -1.13 5.12 -6.50
C MET A 94 0.05 5.75 -5.76
N GLU A 95 0.86 6.56 -6.45
CA GLU A 95 1.99 7.27 -5.83
C GLU A 95 1.51 8.20 -4.71
N GLN A 96 0.44 8.96 -4.94
CA GLN A 96 -0.15 9.82 -3.93
C GLN A 96 -0.69 9.04 -2.72
N LEU A 97 -1.32 7.90 -2.96
CA LEU A 97 -1.77 7.02 -1.89
C LEU A 97 -0.58 6.54 -1.05
N LEU A 98 0.50 6.08 -1.71
CA LEU A 98 1.72 5.62 -1.04
C LEU A 98 2.43 6.74 -0.27
N GLU A 99 2.55 7.96 -0.83
CA GLU A 99 3.13 9.12 -0.15
C GLU A 99 2.37 9.47 1.12
N ARG A 100 1.04 9.30 1.11
CA ARG A 100 0.19 9.56 2.29
C ARG A 100 0.22 8.44 3.31
N LEU A 101 0.34 7.19 2.87
CA LEU A 101 0.48 6.06 3.79
C LEU A 101 1.78 6.16 4.60
N GLN A 102 2.87 6.58 3.96
CA GLN A 102 4.15 6.80 4.63
C GLN A 102 4.93 7.88 3.88
N PRO A 103 4.92 9.13 4.34
CA PRO A 103 5.73 10.20 3.76
C PRO A 103 7.20 9.82 3.69
N GLY A 104 7.79 9.97 2.50
CA GLY A 104 9.19 9.62 2.26
C GLY A 104 9.48 8.13 2.04
N LEU A 105 8.46 7.24 2.08
CA LEU A 105 8.63 5.84 1.67
C LEU A 105 9.03 5.80 0.19
N LEU A 106 10.17 5.20 -0.10
CA LEU A 106 10.72 5.13 -1.46
C LEU A 106 10.95 6.50 -2.14
N ALA A 107 10.94 7.62 -1.39
CA ALA A 107 11.03 8.96 -1.97
C ALA A 107 12.25 9.12 -2.89
N GLN A 108 13.41 8.57 -2.53
CA GLN A 108 14.62 8.62 -3.35
C GLN A 108 14.50 7.79 -4.63
N GLN A 109 13.81 6.64 -4.57
CA GLN A 109 13.64 5.73 -5.70
C GLN A 109 12.49 6.15 -6.61
N VAL A 110 11.41 6.68 -6.04
CA VAL A 110 10.19 7.07 -6.77
C VAL A 110 10.30 8.49 -7.33
N ARG A 111 11.05 9.39 -6.70
CA ARG A 111 11.19 10.78 -7.14
C ARG A 111 11.60 10.94 -8.62
N PRO A 112 12.63 10.24 -9.14
CA PRO A 112 12.98 10.33 -10.56
C PRO A 112 11.86 9.83 -11.47
N LEU A 113 11.17 8.76 -11.07
CA LEU A 113 10.02 8.22 -11.79
C LEU A 113 8.86 9.22 -11.80
N ARG A 114 8.52 9.80 -10.64
CA ARG A 114 7.49 10.82 -10.49
C ARG A 114 7.75 12.05 -11.37
N GLU A 115 8.98 12.55 -11.36
CA GLU A 115 9.37 13.69 -12.20
C GLU A 115 9.20 13.38 -13.68
N ARG A 116 9.52 12.16 -14.12
CA ARG A 116 9.30 11.72 -15.50
C ARG A 116 7.81 11.62 -15.83
N ILE A 117 7.02 10.97 -14.97
CA ILE A 117 5.56 10.82 -15.14
C ILE A 117 4.89 12.20 -15.19
N ARG A 118 5.23 13.13 -14.30
CA ARG A 118 4.70 14.50 -14.30
C ARG A 118 5.02 15.26 -15.59
N LYS A 119 6.21 15.05 -16.16
CA LYS A 119 6.57 15.66 -17.44
C LYS A 119 5.75 15.08 -18.60
N ILE A 120 5.46 13.78 -18.59
CA ILE A 120 4.58 13.13 -19.58
C ILE A 120 3.16 13.71 -19.50
N LEU A 121 2.63 13.90 -18.28
CA LEU A 121 1.30 14.47 -18.06
C LEU A 121 1.21 15.98 -18.30
N GLY A 122 2.30 16.71 -18.18
CA GLY A 122 2.34 18.17 -18.44
C GLY A 122 2.02 18.55 -19.87
N THR A 123 1.94 17.56 -20.77
CA THR A 123 1.53 17.72 -22.18
C THR A 123 0.11 17.22 -22.48
N GLY A 124 -0.64 16.72 -21.48
CA GLY A 124 -1.99 16.14 -21.62
C GLY A 124 -3.09 16.96 -20.95
N ASP A 125 -4.35 16.60 -21.23
CA ASP A 125 -5.57 17.32 -20.81
C ASP A 125 -5.81 17.38 -19.29
N PHE A 126 -5.01 16.66 -18.47
CA PHE A 126 -5.12 16.64 -17.01
C PHE A 126 -3.74 16.82 -16.36
N ALA A 127 -3.49 18.00 -15.83
CA ALA A 127 -2.28 18.25 -15.06
C ALA A 127 -2.22 17.39 -13.79
N ALA A 128 -1.03 16.88 -13.43
CA ALA A 128 -0.83 16.08 -12.21
C ALA A 128 -1.33 16.80 -10.94
N GLU A 129 -1.25 18.14 -10.94
CA GLU A 129 -1.77 19.00 -9.88
C GLU A 129 -3.29 18.88 -9.71
N GLU A 130 -4.05 18.70 -10.80
CA GLU A 130 -5.50 18.56 -10.75
C GLU A 130 -5.93 17.26 -10.08
N VAL A 131 -5.24 16.16 -10.38
CA VAL A 131 -5.47 14.87 -9.69
C VAL A 131 -5.16 15.01 -8.19
N THR A 132 -4.04 15.65 -7.85
CA THR A 132 -3.62 15.89 -6.45
C THR A 132 -4.63 16.76 -5.70
N ARG A 133 -5.23 17.73 -6.37
CA ARG A 133 -6.20 18.65 -5.80
C ARG A 133 -7.56 17.99 -5.56
N ARG A 134 -7.98 17.09 -6.46
CA ARG A 134 -9.32 16.47 -6.45
C ARG A 134 -9.38 15.17 -5.66
N ILE A 135 -8.32 14.38 -5.63
CA ILE A 135 -8.26 13.11 -4.90
C ILE A 135 -7.44 13.32 -3.62
N ARG A 136 -8.12 13.25 -2.48
CA ARG A 136 -7.48 13.43 -1.16
C ARG A 136 -7.76 12.24 -0.26
N VAL A 137 -6.71 11.70 0.34
CA VAL A 137 -6.80 10.77 1.47
C VAL A 137 -6.53 11.57 2.74
N LEU A 138 -7.50 11.60 3.65
CA LEU A 138 -7.34 12.25 4.95
C LEU A 138 -6.97 11.17 5.97
N GLN A 139 -5.84 11.36 6.62
CA GLN A 139 -5.43 10.50 7.73
C GLN A 139 -5.99 11.05 9.05
N MET A 140 -6.34 10.15 9.97
CA MET A 140 -6.82 10.50 11.29
C MET A 140 -6.06 9.67 12.34
N GLY A 141 -5.32 10.36 13.21
CA GLY A 141 -4.54 9.71 14.26
C GLY A 141 -3.25 9.04 13.79
N ALA A 142 -2.76 9.40 12.59
CA ALA A 142 -1.47 8.92 12.09
C ALA A 142 -0.32 9.39 12.99
N ARG A 143 0.58 8.47 13.31
CA ARG A 143 1.79 8.75 14.10
C ARG A 143 2.99 8.87 13.18
N THR A 144 3.80 9.90 13.39
CA THR A 144 4.99 10.15 12.59
C THR A 144 6.03 9.04 12.81
N VAL A 145 6.52 8.48 11.73
CA VAL A 145 7.64 7.52 11.71
C VAL A 145 8.83 8.19 11.06
N GLU A 146 10.01 8.07 11.68
CA GLU A 146 11.25 8.55 11.07
C GLU A 146 11.56 7.76 9.79
N PRO A 147 11.68 8.42 8.62
CA PRO A 147 11.88 7.73 7.34
C PRO A 147 13.09 6.81 7.30
N ALA A 148 14.19 7.19 7.98
CA ALA A 148 15.40 6.37 8.05
C ALA A 148 15.17 5.05 8.80
N HIS A 149 14.39 5.07 9.89
CA HIS A 149 14.02 3.87 10.62
C HIS A 149 13.12 2.95 9.79
N PHE A 150 12.13 3.51 9.12
CA PHE A 150 11.25 2.75 8.24
C PHE A 150 12.05 2.06 7.11
N GLN A 151 12.97 2.79 6.47
CA GLN A 151 13.81 2.25 5.41
C GLN A 151 14.71 1.11 5.92
N ALA A 152 15.32 1.25 7.10
CA ALA A 152 16.13 0.20 7.71
C ALA A 152 15.31 -1.07 7.99
N ILE A 153 14.07 -0.90 8.49
CA ILE A 153 13.14 -2.00 8.75
C ILE A 153 12.76 -2.72 7.46
N ALA A 154 12.33 -1.96 6.45
CA ALA A 154 11.93 -2.50 5.14
C ALA A 154 13.10 -3.22 4.45
N SER A 155 14.32 -2.63 4.50
CA SER A 155 15.51 -3.24 3.94
C SER A 155 15.90 -4.54 4.67
N ALA A 156 15.83 -4.57 6.01
CA ALA A 156 16.10 -5.76 6.80
C ALA A 156 15.08 -6.88 6.50
N LEU A 157 13.81 -6.52 6.36
CA LEU A 157 12.73 -7.44 6.00
C LEU A 157 12.98 -8.08 4.64
N LEU A 158 13.20 -7.29 3.59
CA LEU A 158 13.38 -7.77 2.22
C LEU A 158 14.71 -8.52 2.01
N SER A 159 15.78 -8.11 2.68
CA SER A 159 17.07 -8.80 2.62
C SER A 159 17.18 -9.98 3.59
N ARG A 160 16.10 -10.31 4.33
CA ARG A 160 16.03 -11.41 5.29
C ARG A 160 17.17 -11.37 6.33
N ARG A 161 17.38 -10.16 6.91
CA ARG A 161 18.41 -9.91 7.91
C ARG A 161 17.77 -9.57 9.25
N ARG A 162 18.47 -9.88 10.35
CA ARG A 162 18.04 -9.43 11.67
C ARG A 162 18.18 -7.92 11.81
N LEU A 163 17.35 -7.38 12.69
CA LEU A 163 17.31 -5.96 13.00
C LEU A 163 17.56 -5.78 14.50
N ARG A 164 18.43 -4.86 14.89
CA ARG A 164 18.50 -4.32 16.25
C ARG A 164 17.65 -3.08 16.32
N ILE A 165 16.74 -3.05 17.28
CA ILE A 165 15.84 -1.92 17.51
C ILE A 165 15.95 -1.42 18.95
N ARG A 166 15.83 -0.11 19.13
CA ARG A 166 15.54 0.51 20.42
C ARG A 166 14.05 0.85 20.43
N HIS A 167 13.26 0.05 21.13
CA HIS A 167 11.80 0.16 21.14
C HIS A 167 11.32 0.81 22.46
N HIS A 168 10.51 1.85 22.32
CA HIS A 168 9.88 2.55 23.44
C HIS A 168 8.56 1.85 23.82
N ARG A 169 8.48 1.34 25.03
CA ARG A 169 7.27 0.74 25.62
C ARG A 169 6.42 1.83 26.25
N ARG A 170 5.40 2.29 25.53
CA ARG A 170 4.54 3.40 25.99
C ARG A 170 3.84 3.13 27.33
N GLY A 171 3.50 1.88 27.63
CA GLY A 171 2.83 1.53 28.88
C GLY A 171 3.70 1.63 30.14
N THR A 172 5.04 1.56 30.01
CA THR A 172 6.00 1.64 31.12
C THR A 172 6.99 2.79 30.94
N ASP A 173 6.89 3.55 29.84
CA ASP A 173 7.80 4.61 29.43
C ASP A 173 9.30 4.21 29.36
N GLU A 174 9.55 2.94 29.08
CA GLU A 174 10.90 2.37 29.02
C GLU A 174 11.37 2.20 27.57
N VAL A 175 12.64 2.51 27.30
CA VAL A 175 13.29 2.19 26.03
C VAL A 175 14.13 0.94 26.21
N MET A 176 13.89 -0.08 25.40
CA MET A 176 14.56 -1.36 25.48
C MET A 176 15.17 -1.75 24.14
N GLU A 177 16.38 -2.28 24.18
CA GLU A 177 17.00 -2.89 23.01
C GLU A 177 16.43 -4.28 22.74
N ARG A 178 16.22 -4.58 21.47
CA ARG A 178 15.74 -5.86 20.96
C ARG A 178 16.50 -6.25 19.71
N GLU A 179 16.88 -7.51 19.61
CA GLU A 179 17.24 -8.13 18.34
C GLU A 179 16.00 -8.90 17.85
N VAL A 180 15.57 -8.58 16.63
CA VAL A 180 14.35 -9.16 16.03
C VAL A 180 14.65 -9.67 14.63
N SER A 181 13.90 -10.69 14.20
CA SER A 181 13.86 -11.13 12.81
C SER A 181 12.56 -10.65 12.20
N PRO A 182 12.59 -9.62 11.34
CA PRO A 182 11.40 -9.10 10.66
C PRO A 182 10.67 -10.18 9.85
N GLN A 183 9.34 -10.22 9.94
CA GLN A 183 8.50 -11.15 9.20
C GLN A 183 7.57 -10.41 8.25
N ARG A 184 6.83 -9.39 8.75
CA ARG A 184 5.87 -8.59 7.97
C ARG A 184 5.86 -7.14 8.43
N LEU A 185 5.61 -6.20 7.49
CA LEU A 185 5.21 -4.83 7.78
C LEU A 185 3.71 -4.70 7.50
N ILE A 186 2.97 -4.22 8.47
CA ILE A 186 1.51 -4.06 8.40
C ILE A 186 1.16 -2.59 8.55
N HIS A 187 0.34 -2.06 7.64
CA HIS A 187 -0.30 -0.77 7.80
C HIS A 187 -1.72 -0.98 8.35
N TYR A 188 -1.97 -0.49 9.56
CA TYR A 188 -3.24 -0.65 10.24
C TYR A 188 -3.66 0.67 10.91
N ARG A 189 -4.85 1.16 10.59
CA ARG A 189 -5.42 2.41 11.11
C ARG A 189 -4.42 3.57 11.09
N ASP A 190 -3.94 3.92 9.91
CA ASP A 190 -2.97 4.99 9.65
C ASP A 190 -1.61 4.85 10.38
N ASN A 191 -1.29 3.67 10.89
CA ASN A 191 -0.03 3.41 11.57
C ASN A 191 0.65 2.14 11.06
N TRP A 192 1.98 2.13 11.11
CA TRP A 192 2.79 0.98 10.71
C TRP A 192 3.19 0.12 11.90
N TYR A 193 3.16 -1.17 11.68
CA TYR A 193 3.55 -2.18 12.64
C TYR A 193 4.50 -3.19 12.00
N LEU A 194 5.44 -3.69 12.80
CA LEU A 194 6.40 -4.71 12.42
C LEU A 194 6.09 -5.99 13.19
N ASP A 195 5.68 -7.03 12.49
CA ASP A 195 5.65 -8.37 13.04
C ASP A 195 7.05 -8.98 12.94
N ALA A 196 7.55 -9.44 14.04
CA ALA A 196 8.90 -9.99 14.12
C ALA A 196 9.04 -11.08 15.19
N TRP A 197 9.95 -12.00 14.93
CA TRP A 197 10.43 -12.91 15.98
C TRP A 197 11.38 -12.16 16.91
N CYS A 198 11.01 -12.02 18.16
CA CYS A 198 11.83 -11.37 19.18
C CYS A 198 12.78 -12.40 19.81
N HIS A 199 14.10 -12.26 19.58
CA HIS A 199 15.10 -13.20 20.09
C HIS A 199 15.20 -13.19 21.62
N LEU A 200 14.96 -12.05 22.27
CA LEU A 200 14.95 -11.95 23.72
C LEU A 200 13.78 -12.70 24.37
N ARG A 201 12.57 -12.58 23.75
CA ARG A 201 11.36 -13.21 24.28
C ARG A 201 11.10 -14.60 23.70
N ARG A 202 11.86 -15.00 22.68
CA ARG A 202 11.68 -16.26 21.92
C ARG A 202 10.25 -16.48 21.45
N ALA A 203 9.62 -15.40 20.96
CA ALA A 203 8.22 -15.40 20.51
C ALA A 203 8.00 -14.36 19.41
N LEU A 204 6.95 -14.55 18.63
CA LEU A 204 6.42 -13.54 17.72
C LEU A 204 5.87 -12.35 18.51
N ARG A 205 6.12 -11.16 18.01
CA ARG A 205 5.68 -9.88 18.61
C ARG A 205 5.43 -8.86 17.51
N THR A 206 4.41 -8.06 17.72
CA THR A 206 4.12 -6.88 16.92
C THR A 206 4.71 -5.64 17.58
N PHE A 207 5.45 -4.85 16.83
CA PHE A 207 6.08 -3.60 17.28
C PHE A 207 5.50 -2.43 16.51
N ALA A 208 5.01 -1.41 17.19
CA ALA A 208 4.63 -0.17 16.54
C ALA A 208 5.89 0.52 16.00
N VAL A 209 5.93 0.80 14.70
CA VAL A 209 7.13 1.32 14.03
C VAL A 209 7.47 2.73 14.52
N ASP A 210 6.48 3.54 14.81
CA ASP A 210 6.64 4.89 15.38
C ASP A 210 7.18 4.91 16.83
N ALA A 211 7.13 3.75 17.50
CA ALA A 211 7.78 3.57 18.82
C ALA A 211 9.23 3.10 18.72
N ILE A 212 9.74 2.84 17.52
CA ILE A 212 11.15 2.49 17.30
C ILE A 212 11.97 3.78 17.21
N ARG A 213 12.89 3.95 18.17
CA ARG A 213 13.76 5.13 18.31
C ARG A 213 15.09 4.98 17.59
N ASP A 214 15.50 3.76 17.25
CA ASP A 214 16.67 3.43 16.45
C ASP A 214 16.47 2.06 15.83
N ALA A 215 16.93 1.88 14.57
CA ALA A 215 16.83 0.64 13.83
C ALA A 215 18.09 0.42 12.99
N ARG A 216 18.78 -0.70 13.22
CA ARG A 216 20.03 -1.04 12.52
C ARG A 216 20.02 -2.48 12.05
N ILE A 217 20.38 -2.70 10.79
CA ILE A 217 20.48 -4.04 10.23
C ILE A 217 21.65 -4.78 10.89
N ALA A 218 21.35 -5.95 11.44
CA ALA A 218 22.38 -6.82 12.02
C ALA A 218 23.02 -7.72 10.95
N GLY A 219 24.28 -8.12 11.17
CA GLY A 219 25.04 -8.96 10.24
C GLY A 219 24.55 -10.41 10.09
N ARG A 220 23.49 -10.82 10.84
CA ARG A 220 22.98 -12.20 10.90
C ARG A 220 21.74 -12.37 10.05
N ALA A 221 21.52 -13.59 9.50
CA ALA A 221 20.30 -13.94 8.82
C ALA A 221 19.10 -13.91 9.78
N ALA A 222 17.93 -13.49 9.27
CA ALA A 222 16.69 -13.54 10.01
C ALA A 222 16.28 -15.01 10.24
N ARG A 223 15.58 -15.25 11.36
CA ARG A 223 14.86 -16.49 11.56
C ARG A 223 13.59 -16.42 10.73
N GLU A 224 13.35 -17.42 9.90
CA GLU A 224 12.10 -17.59 9.17
C GLU A 224 11.03 -18.19 10.08
N VAL A 225 9.81 -17.70 9.93
CA VAL A 225 8.60 -18.26 10.53
C VAL A 225 7.62 -18.52 9.38
N PRO A 226 7.06 -19.74 9.25
CA PRO A 226 6.09 -20.05 8.20
C PRO A 226 4.86 -19.15 8.28
N ASP A 227 4.30 -18.76 7.13
CA ASP A 227 3.14 -17.86 7.05
C ASP A 227 1.94 -18.38 7.88
N ALA A 228 1.64 -19.66 7.78
CA ALA A 228 0.57 -20.27 8.59
C ALA A 228 0.78 -20.12 10.12
N ALA A 229 2.04 -20.11 10.58
CA ALA A 229 2.33 -19.88 12.00
C ALA A 229 2.25 -18.39 12.37
N LEU A 230 2.55 -17.48 11.42
CA LEU A 230 2.35 -16.04 11.59
C LEU A 230 0.87 -15.73 11.69
N ASP A 231 0.06 -16.25 10.77
CA ASP A 231 -1.38 -16.05 10.72
C ASP A 231 -2.07 -16.59 11.99
N ALA A 232 -1.72 -17.81 12.39
CA ALA A 232 -2.25 -18.40 13.62
C ALA A 232 -1.89 -17.60 14.89
N ALA A 233 -0.70 -16.98 14.91
CA ALA A 233 -0.22 -16.24 16.08
C ALA A 233 -0.68 -14.78 16.12
N LEU A 234 -0.99 -14.16 14.97
CA LEU A 234 -1.14 -12.72 14.86
C LEU A 234 -2.47 -12.27 14.22
N GLU A 235 -3.19 -13.14 13.49
CA GLU A 235 -4.41 -12.74 12.75
C GLU A 235 -5.71 -13.32 13.29
N GLY A 236 -5.64 -14.16 14.34
CA GLY A 236 -6.83 -14.87 14.82
C GLY A 236 -7.87 -14.00 15.53
N GLY A 237 -7.53 -12.82 16.03
CA GLY A 237 -8.39 -11.98 16.83
C GLY A 237 -8.59 -10.59 16.26
N TYR A 238 -9.47 -9.81 16.91
CA TYR A 238 -9.76 -8.44 16.52
C TYR A 238 -8.60 -7.48 16.79
N GLY A 239 -8.24 -6.68 15.78
CA GLY A 239 -7.27 -5.59 15.90
C GLY A 239 -5.80 -6.00 15.79
N ILE A 240 -4.91 -5.03 16.02
CA ILE A 240 -3.46 -5.23 15.87
C ILE A 240 -2.83 -6.02 17.03
N PHE A 241 -3.53 -6.11 18.18
CA PHE A 241 -3.11 -6.93 19.32
C PHE A 241 -3.71 -8.34 19.26
N ALA A 242 -4.06 -8.78 18.05
CA ALA A 242 -4.59 -10.09 17.80
C ALA A 242 -3.62 -11.20 18.28
N GLY A 243 -4.18 -12.35 18.52
CA GLY A 243 -3.52 -13.58 18.90
C GLY A 243 -4.49 -14.73 18.65
N PRO A 244 -4.21 -15.96 19.11
CA PRO A 244 -5.19 -17.04 19.01
C PRO A 244 -6.53 -16.60 19.58
N VAL A 245 -7.61 -16.83 18.83
CA VAL A 245 -8.99 -16.47 19.27
C VAL A 245 -9.28 -17.11 20.62
N ALA A 246 -9.61 -16.28 21.60
CA ALA A 246 -9.96 -16.73 22.94
C ALA A 246 -11.45 -16.54 23.27
N HIS A 247 -12.10 -15.57 22.64
CA HIS A 247 -13.45 -15.14 22.98
C HIS A 247 -14.23 -14.70 21.74
N THR A 248 -15.56 -14.72 21.83
CA THR A 248 -16.47 -14.11 20.85
C THR A 248 -17.25 -12.99 21.53
N ALA A 249 -17.16 -11.78 21.01
CA ALA A 249 -17.99 -10.67 21.42
C ALA A 249 -19.34 -10.74 20.70
N VAL A 250 -20.41 -10.40 21.41
CA VAL A 250 -21.74 -10.19 20.84
C VAL A 250 -22.17 -8.78 21.18
N LEU A 251 -22.28 -7.95 20.14
CA LEU A 251 -22.60 -6.53 20.23
C LEU A 251 -23.97 -6.29 19.60
N ARG A 252 -24.80 -5.48 20.26
CA ARG A 252 -26.09 -5.03 19.73
C ARG A 252 -26.02 -3.55 19.45
N PHE A 253 -26.18 -3.18 18.18
CA PHE A 253 -26.23 -1.80 17.74
C PHE A 253 -27.69 -1.35 17.60
N SER A 254 -27.97 -0.09 17.96
CA SER A 254 -29.31 0.48 17.81
C SER A 254 -29.78 0.42 16.34
N PRO A 255 -31.11 0.47 16.08
CA PRO A 255 -31.66 0.48 14.72
C PRO A 255 -31.13 1.65 13.87
N VAL A 256 -30.81 2.78 14.48
CA VAL A 256 -30.22 3.92 13.81
C VAL A 256 -28.79 3.57 13.36
N ARG A 257 -27.95 3.09 14.25
CA ARG A 257 -26.55 2.78 13.97
C ARG A 257 -26.40 1.56 13.06
N ALA A 258 -27.30 0.62 13.12
CA ALA A 258 -27.35 -0.58 12.28
C ALA A 258 -27.24 -0.28 10.77
N ARG A 259 -27.77 0.88 10.33
CA ARG A 259 -27.74 1.30 8.91
C ARG A 259 -26.32 1.43 8.34
N TRP A 260 -25.33 1.70 9.16
CA TRP A 260 -23.92 1.80 8.79
C TRP A 260 -23.15 0.54 9.16
N VAL A 261 -23.21 0.12 10.44
CA VAL A 261 -22.41 -0.99 10.98
C VAL A 261 -22.70 -2.32 10.29
N SER A 262 -23.93 -2.55 9.84
CA SER A 262 -24.28 -3.78 9.09
C SER A 262 -23.51 -3.95 7.76
N ARG A 263 -22.91 -2.87 7.25
CA ARG A 263 -22.10 -2.87 6.03
C ARG A 263 -20.59 -2.78 6.30
N GLU A 264 -20.20 -2.65 7.56
CA GLU A 264 -18.80 -2.57 7.96
C GLU A 264 -18.21 -3.97 8.13
N SER A 265 -16.97 -4.15 7.71
CA SER A 265 -16.20 -5.36 7.98
C SER A 265 -15.23 -5.08 9.13
N TRP A 266 -15.54 -5.64 10.30
CA TRP A 266 -14.71 -5.53 11.50
C TRP A 266 -13.72 -6.69 11.62
N HIS A 267 -14.13 -7.89 11.14
CA HIS A 267 -13.30 -9.09 11.16
C HIS A 267 -13.73 -10.04 10.03
N PRO A 268 -12.79 -10.76 9.36
CA PRO A 268 -13.14 -11.69 8.28
C PRO A 268 -14.14 -12.80 8.69
N GLN A 269 -14.12 -13.20 9.96
CA GLN A 269 -15.00 -14.23 10.53
C GLN A 269 -16.17 -13.64 11.33
N GLN A 270 -16.54 -12.38 11.11
CA GLN A 270 -17.69 -11.79 11.77
C GLN A 270 -18.99 -12.40 11.24
N GLU A 271 -19.95 -12.53 12.12
CA GLU A 271 -21.33 -12.88 11.79
C GLU A 271 -22.27 -11.76 12.22
N GLY A 272 -23.33 -11.50 11.44
CA GLY A 272 -24.29 -10.47 11.80
C GLY A 272 -25.68 -10.73 11.26
N HIS A 273 -26.70 -10.26 11.99
CA HIS A 273 -28.09 -10.31 11.58
C HIS A 273 -28.89 -9.16 12.18
N PHE A 274 -30.00 -8.81 11.52
CA PHE A 274 -30.97 -7.84 12.04
C PHE A 274 -31.95 -8.52 13.01
N GLU A 275 -32.28 -7.83 14.09
CA GLU A 275 -33.41 -8.16 14.97
C GLU A 275 -34.73 -7.58 14.41
N LEU A 276 -35.86 -8.01 14.98
CA LEU A 276 -37.20 -7.57 14.53
C LEU A 276 -37.41 -6.06 14.72
N ASP A 277 -36.76 -5.43 15.67
CA ASP A 277 -36.81 -4.00 15.95
C ASP A 277 -35.88 -3.18 15.09
N GLY A 278 -35.14 -3.84 14.17
CA GLY A 278 -34.17 -3.20 13.28
C GLY A 278 -32.78 -3.02 13.89
N ALA A 279 -32.52 -3.47 15.10
CA ALA A 279 -31.18 -3.50 15.70
C ALA A 279 -30.29 -4.51 14.97
N TRP A 280 -28.95 -4.29 15.01
CA TRP A 280 -27.97 -5.17 14.40
C TRP A 280 -27.17 -5.92 15.47
N ILE A 281 -27.22 -7.23 15.42
CA ILE A 281 -26.34 -8.07 16.23
C ILE A 281 -25.09 -8.40 15.46
N LEU A 282 -23.93 -8.06 16.02
CA LEU A 282 -22.62 -8.38 15.48
C LEU A 282 -21.90 -9.34 16.43
N LYS A 283 -21.50 -10.48 15.90
CA LYS A 283 -20.61 -11.44 16.58
C LYS A 283 -19.24 -11.37 15.93
N LEU A 284 -18.20 -11.21 16.74
CA LEU A 284 -16.83 -11.19 16.22
C LEU A 284 -15.85 -11.85 17.20
N PRO A 285 -14.85 -12.60 16.67
CA PRO A 285 -13.81 -13.22 17.48
C PRO A 285 -12.81 -12.15 17.96
N TYR A 286 -12.32 -12.28 19.19
CA TYR A 286 -11.24 -11.44 19.69
C TYR A 286 -10.36 -12.21 20.69
N SER A 287 -9.12 -11.74 20.85
CA SER A 287 -8.17 -12.25 21.85
C SER A 287 -7.88 -11.19 22.91
N ASP A 288 -7.55 -9.99 22.51
CA ASP A 288 -7.29 -8.86 23.41
C ASP A 288 -8.43 -7.84 23.34
N PRO A 289 -9.06 -7.47 24.47
CA PRO A 289 -10.22 -6.59 24.47
C PRO A 289 -9.86 -5.10 24.23
N ARG A 290 -8.60 -4.68 24.33
CA ARG A 290 -8.21 -3.26 24.37
C ARG A 290 -8.73 -2.47 23.17
N GLU A 291 -8.50 -2.94 21.96
CA GLU A 291 -8.99 -2.25 20.75
C GLU A 291 -10.48 -2.33 20.60
N LEU A 292 -11.06 -3.51 20.88
CA LEU A 292 -12.49 -3.70 20.80
C LEU A 292 -13.24 -2.79 21.77
N VAL A 293 -12.74 -2.62 22.98
CA VAL A 293 -13.31 -1.68 23.97
C VAL A 293 -13.26 -0.25 23.45
N MET A 294 -12.14 0.19 22.86
CA MET A 294 -12.03 1.53 22.26
C MET A 294 -13.05 1.76 21.15
N ASP A 295 -13.25 0.76 20.29
CA ASP A 295 -14.23 0.87 19.21
C ASP A 295 -15.68 0.81 19.73
N ILE A 296 -15.98 0.01 20.74
CA ILE A 296 -17.26 0.03 21.40
C ILE A 296 -17.56 1.42 22.00
N LEU A 297 -16.62 1.99 22.75
CA LEU A 297 -16.77 3.29 23.37
C LEU A 297 -16.98 4.43 22.36
N LYS A 298 -16.45 4.33 21.16
CA LYS A 298 -16.66 5.28 20.08
C LYS A 298 -18.12 5.45 19.68
N TYR A 299 -18.95 4.42 19.86
CA TYR A 299 -20.38 4.44 19.55
C TYR A 299 -21.27 4.90 20.70
N GLY A 300 -20.71 5.07 21.91
CA GLY A 300 -21.42 5.61 23.07
C GLY A 300 -22.67 4.77 23.39
N SER A 301 -23.83 5.43 23.44
CA SER A 301 -25.12 4.79 23.77
C SER A 301 -25.70 3.95 22.61
N GLU A 302 -25.10 3.99 21.43
CA GLU A 302 -25.61 3.30 20.23
C GLU A 302 -25.19 1.84 20.14
N VAL A 303 -24.41 1.34 21.11
CA VAL A 303 -23.94 -0.04 21.16
C VAL A 303 -24.05 -0.62 22.58
N GLU A 304 -24.47 -1.86 22.67
CA GLU A 304 -24.51 -2.64 23.92
C GLU A 304 -23.71 -3.93 23.76
N VAL A 305 -22.88 -4.26 24.76
CA VAL A 305 -22.20 -5.56 24.82
C VAL A 305 -23.14 -6.56 25.45
N LEU A 306 -23.62 -7.54 24.70
CA LEU A 306 -24.45 -8.61 25.19
C LEU A 306 -23.63 -9.74 25.82
N ALA A 307 -22.49 -10.08 25.20
CA ALA A 307 -21.57 -11.11 25.67
C ALA A 307 -20.13 -10.84 25.22
N PRO A 308 -19.11 -11.37 25.89
CA PRO A 308 -19.17 -12.04 27.19
C PRO A 308 -19.27 -11.04 28.36
N ALA A 309 -19.71 -11.50 29.50
CA ALA A 309 -19.86 -10.67 30.70
C ALA A 309 -18.55 -9.96 31.13
N ALA A 310 -17.40 -10.54 30.87
CA ALA A 310 -16.11 -9.92 31.16
C ALA A 310 -15.91 -8.65 30.32
N LEU A 311 -16.14 -8.68 28.98
CA LEU A 311 -16.05 -7.54 28.09
C LEU A 311 -17.06 -6.45 28.51
N ARG A 312 -18.31 -6.83 28.80
CA ARG A 312 -19.35 -5.93 29.30
C ARG A 312 -18.91 -5.17 30.56
N ARG A 313 -18.34 -5.88 31.55
CA ARG A 313 -17.82 -5.24 32.78
C ARG A 313 -16.70 -4.26 32.48
N THR A 314 -15.78 -4.59 31.57
CA THR A 314 -14.70 -3.66 31.16
C THR A 314 -15.26 -2.38 30.56
N VAL A 315 -16.22 -2.51 29.63
CA VAL A 315 -16.86 -1.34 29.01
C VAL A 315 -17.60 -0.48 30.04
N ILE A 316 -18.36 -1.09 30.98
CA ILE A 316 -19.02 -0.35 32.04
C ILE A 316 -18.01 0.40 32.91
N ALA A 317 -16.91 -0.24 33.30
CA ALA A 317 -15.89 0.40 34.12
C ALA A 317 -15.25 1.66 33.42
N GLU A 318 -15.01 1.57 32.12
CA GLU A 318 -14.50 2.68 31.30
C GLU A 318 -15.54 3.82 31.19
N LEU A 319 -16.81 3.50 30.94
CA LEU A 319 -17.88 4.49 30.85
C LEU A 319 -18.07 5.20 32.19
N ASP A 320 -18.04 4.48 33.32
CA ASP A 320 -18.13 5.07 34.64
C ASP A 320 -16.93 5.96 34.97
N ALA A 321 -15.74 5.53 34.58
CA ALA A 321 -14.52 6.33 34.73
C ALA A 321 -14.61 7.62 33.91
N ALA A 322 -15.05 7.51 32.65
CA ALA A 322 -15.27 8.68 31.78
C ALA A 322 -16.34 9.62 32.38
N ALA A 323 -17.49 9.10 32.78
CA ALA A 323 -18.56 9.91 33.38
C ALA A 323 -18.11 10.69 34.62
N ARG A 324 -17.25 10.09 35.45
CA ARG A 324 -16.67 10.78 36.63
C ARG A 324 -15.80 11.99 36.26
N GLN A 325 -15.14 11.98 35.10
CA GLN A 325 -14.33 13.13 34.63
C GLN A 325 -15.20 14.35 34.30
N TYR A 326 -16.42 14.14 33.79
CA TYR A 326 -17.36 15.20 33.40
C TYR A 326 -18.28 15.66 34.51
N ARG A 327 -18.30 14.99 35.67
CA ARG A 327 -19.08 15.37 36.86
C ARG A 327 -18.28 16.20 37.89
N ARG A 328 -16.99 16.46 37.61
CA ARG A 328 -16.14 17.35 38.38
C ARG A 328 -16.30 18.79 37.87
#